data_a5cc0d9341d7755121727eb461146237
#
_entry.id   a5cc0d9341d7755121727eb461146237
#
_cell.length_a   1.000
_cell.length_b   1.000
_cell.length_c   1.000
_cell.angle_alpha   90.00
_cell.angle_beta   90.00
_cell.angle_gamma   90.00
#
_symmetry.space_group_name_H-M   'P 1'
#
loop_
_entity.id
_entity.type
_entity.pdbx_description
1 polymer ?
#
loop_
_entity_poly.entity_id
_entity_poly.type
_entity_poly.pdbx_seq_one_letter_code
_entity_poly.pdbx_strand_id
1 'polypeptide(L)'
;RPGANGEFTEEDLALFWEAWQLIAEEFDGELPSDEELTYAVIRGLVSGLDDPHTRFLDPESAQRTQERLEGSYEGIGAYVQENDQGFTEILRPIEGSPAEAAGLRPGDVVVAVDGESMAGRSLEEVISFILGPAGTEVTITFARDDEPEPFEVAITRAQITIPMVTSEMLEGNVGYVELVSFGTTAEPDLSAAIQALLAQGAESLILDVRNNGGGLLTQSIAVADLFLPESVILYERNAAGEINEVFEADSGDLAEDIPLVVLVNEYSASASEIVAGAIRDHGRGVLIGETTFGKGSVQLPYTLSDGSQLNVTIAHWYTPENVNIDEQGIAPDIEVVADEALLIDNPDEDPQLQRALDYLTNGE
;
A
#
# COMPACT_ATOMS: atom_id res chain seq x y z
N ARG A 1 24.44 -18.31 -7.35
CA ARG A 1 23.91 -17.91 -8.68
C ARG A 1 24.90 -18.39 -9.73
N PRO A 2 24.53 -19.12 -10.81
CA PRO A 2 25.41 -19.39 -11.92
C PRO A 2 25.64 -18.08 -12.67
N GLY A 3 26.85 -17.54 -12.64
CA GLY A 3 27.29 -16.36 -13.36
C GLY A 3 27.85 -15.18 -12.54
N ALA A 4 27.77 -15.20 -11.23
CA ALA A 4 28.18 -14.05 -10.39
C ALA A 4 29.66 -14.05 -9.96
N ASN A 5 30.56 -14.74 -10.69
CA ASN A 5 32.00 -14.70 -10.45
C ASN A 5 32.77 -13.84 -11.45
N GLY A 6 32.09 -13.02 -12.24
CA GLY A 6 32.71 -11.98 -13.05
C GLY A 6 32.48 -10.63 -12.39
N GLU A 7 33.49 -9.93 -11.99
CA GLU A 7 33.38 -8.50 -11.72
C GLU A 7 32.90 -7.85 -13.02
N PHE A 8 31.69 -7.23 -13.00
CA PHE A 8 31.21 -6.43 -14.12
C PHE A 8 32.09 -5.16 -14.16
N THR A 9 32.81 -5.00 -15.23
CA THR A 9 33.88 -3.99 -15.37
C THR A 9 33.48 -2.90 -16.35
N GLU A 10 34.27 -1.80 -16.39
CA GLU A 10 34.09 -0.77 -17.41
C GLU A 10 34.24 -1.32 -18.85
N GLU A 11 35.04 -2.38 -19.04
CA GLU A 11 35.22 -3.02 -20.36
C GLU A 11 33.92 -3.70 -20.83
N ASP A 12 33.12 -4.23 -19.92
CA ASP A 12 31.81 -4.86 -20.24
C ASP A 12 30.77 -3.81 -20.70
N LEU A 13 30.97 -2.53 -20.34
CA LEU A 13 30.17 -1.39 -20.79
C LEU A 13 30.64 -0.80 -22.14
N ALA A 14 31.67 -1.32 -22.79
CA ALA A 14 32.20 -0.76 -24.04
C ALA A 14 31.11 -0.67 -25.14
N LEU A 15 30.27 -1.69 -25.27
CA LEU A 15 29.17 -1.69 -26.23
C LEU A 15 28.10 -0.64 -25.90
N PHE A 16 27.83 -0.41 -24.62
CA PHE A 16 26.91 0.63 -24.18
C PHE A 16 27.45 2.03 -24.59
N TRP A 17 28.73 2.29 -24.36
CA TRP A 17 29.35 3.57 -24.73
C TRP A 17 29.40 3.78 -26.27
N GLU A 18 29.64 2.73 -27.04
CA GLU A 18 29.57 2.77 -28.51
C GLU A 18 28.16 3.14 -28.98
N ALA A 19 27.14 2.48 -28.45
CA ALA A 19 25.75 2.77 -28.75
C ALA A 19 25.36 4.19 -28.36
N TRP A 20 25.79 4.62 -27.17
CA TRP A 20 25.54 5.98 -26.68
C TRP A 20 26.15 7.06 -27.61
N GLN A 21 27.39 6.86 -28.05
CA GLN A 21 28.04 7.81 -28.97
C GLN A 21 27.27 7.96 -30.28
N LEU A 22 26.81 6.84 -30.86
CA LEU A 22 26.00 6.86 -32.07
C LEU A 22 24.66 7.60 -31.86
N ILE A 23 24.00 7.36 -30.74
CA ILE A 23 22.77 8.08 -30.39
C ILE A 23 23.04 9.58 -30.25
N ALA A 24 24.07 9.95 -29.51
CA ALA A 24 24.41 11.35 -29.29
C ALA A 24 24.80 12.10 -30.57
N GLU A 25 25.38 11.40 -31.56
CA GLU A 25 25.81 12.01 -32.84
C GLU A 25 24.71 12.01 -33.92
N GLU A 26 23.83 11.00 -33.93
CA GLU A 26 22.94 10.75 -35.07
C GLU A 26 21.45 10.93 -34.74
N PHE A 27 21.06 11.07 -33.46
CA PHE A 27 19.65 11.19 -33.09
C PHE A 27 19.07 12.53 -33.57
N ASP A 28 18.05 12.45 -34.44
CA ASP A 28 17.34 13.63 -34.98
C ASP A 28 16.20 14.07 -34.06
N GLY A 29 16.54 14.43 -32.80
CA GLY A 29 15.60 14.89 -31.78
C GLY A 29 16.31 15.58 -30.63
N GLU A 30 15.57 16.06 -29.64
CA GLU A 30 16.11 16.57 -28.41
C GLU A 30 16.45 15.42 -27.46
N LEU A 31 17.71 15.38 -27.01
CA LEU A 31 18.14 14.38 -26.03
C LEU A 31 17.58 14.75 -24.65
N PRO A 32 17.13 13.75 -23.86
CA PRO A 32 16.81 13.98 -22.45
C PRO A 32 18.02 14.52 -21.67
N SER A 33 17.77 15.07 -20.50
CA SER A 33 18.82 15.51 -19.59
C SER A 33 19.74 14.34 -19.15
N ASP A 34 20.96 14.66 -18.71
CA ASP A 34 21.90 13.66 -18.19
C ASP A 34 21.31 12.84 -17.01
N GLU A 35 20.46 13.48 -16.21
CA GLU A 35 19.77 12.86 -15.08
C GLU A 35 18.70 11.87 -15.57
N GLU A 36 17.81 12.29 -16.47
CA GLU A 36 16.78 11.42 -17.05
C GLU A 36 17.38 10.20 -17.75
N LEU A 37 18.49 10.40 -18.48
CA LEU A 37 19.23 9.34 -19.15
C LEU A 37 19.86 8.38 -18.13
N THR A 38 20.43 8.89 -17.04
CA THR A 38 21.00 8.09 -15.97
C THR A 38 19.92 7.20 -15.34
N TYR A 39 18.76 7.78 -15.04
CA TYR A 39 17.63 7.01 -14.46
C TYR A 39 17.07 5.99 -15.46
N ALA A 40 16.99 6.30 -16.73
CA ALA A 40 16.58 5.36 -17.77
C ALA A 40 17.53 4.15 -17.85
N VAL A 41 18.84 4.37 -17.75
CA VAL A 41 19.84 3.28 -17.73
C VAL A 41 19.70 2.41 -16.50
N ILE A 42 19.53 3.00 -15.30
CA ILE A 42 19.34 2.26 -14.06
C ILE A 42 18.03 1.43 -14.12
N ARG A 43 16.93 2.03 -14.60
CA ARG A 43 15.67 1.30 -14.80
C ARG A 43 15.84 0.13 -15.78
N GLY A 44 16.61 0.32 -16.88
CA GLY A 44 16.94 -0.76 -17.81
C GLY A 44 17.75 -1.89 -17.18
N LEU A 45 18.72 -1.56 -16.33
CA LEU A 45 19.49 -2.54 -15.56
C LEU A 45 18.59 -3.36 -14.63
N VAL A 46 17.73 -2.68 -13.88
CA VAL A 46 16.80 -3.31 -12.93
C VAL A 46 15.80 -4.22 -13.66
N SER A 47 15.24 -3.78 -14.77
CA SER A 47 14.30 -4.59 -15.58
C SER A 47 14.93 -5.87 -16.14
N GLY A 48 16.27 -5.90 -16.30
CA GLY A 48 17.01 -7.08 -16.74
C GLY A 48 17.19 -8.16 -15.66
N LEU A 49 16.76 -7.91 -14.41
CA LEU A 49 16.86 -8.89 -13.31
C LEU A 49 15.72 -9.92 -13.31
N ASP A 50 14.67 -9.68 -14.11
CA ASP A 50 13.45 -10.51 -14.11
C ASP A 50 12.82 -10.68 -12.72
N ASP A 51 12.89 -9.59 -11.92
CA ASP A 51 12.31 -9.50 -10.59
C ASP A 51 11.39 -8.27 -10.53
N PRO A 52 10.06 -8.45 -10.41
CA PRO A 52 9.11 -7.35 -10.43
C PRO A 52 9.18 -6.46 -9.18
N HIS A 53 9.86 -6.91 -8.14
CA HIS A 53 9.92 -6.22 -6.85
C HIS A 53 11.20 -5.41 -6.66
N THR A 54 12.30 -5.77 -7.34
CA THR A 54 13.49 -4.90 -7.41
C THR A 54 13.19 -3.73 -8.32
N ARG A 55 13.26 -2.50 -7.78
CA ARG A 55 12.91 -1.29 -8.52
C ARG A 55 13.76 -0.10 -8.12
N PHE A 56 13.93 0.81 -9.07
CA PHE A 56 14.54 2.11 -8.88
C PHE A 56 13.46 3.19 -8.76
N LEU A 57 13.60 4.03 -7.75
CA LEU A 57 12.78 5.21 -7.51
C LEU A 57 13.67 6.45 -7.67
N ASP A 58 13.28 7.39 -8.50
CA ASP A 58 13.89 8.70 -8.52
C ASP A 58 13.65 9.44 -7.18
N PRO A 59 14.36 10.55 -6.90
CA PRO A 59 14.27 11.24 -5.61
C PRO A 59 12.84 11.63 -5.22
N GLU A 60 12.06 12.12 -6.19
CA GLU A 60 10.67 12.52 -5.95
C GLU A 60 9.77 11.31 -5.59
N SER A 61 9.92 10.22 -6.33
CA SER A 61 9.17 8.97 -6.06
C SER A 61 9.60 8.32 -4.74
N ALA A 62 10.89 8.41 -4.38
CA ALA A 62 11.40 7.94 -3.10
C ALA A 62 10.82 8.75 -1.93
N GLN A 63 10.77 10.08 -2.08
CA GLN A 63 10.16 10.97 -1.09
C GLN A 63 8.68 10.68 -0.92
N ARG A 64 7.90 10.58 -2.00
CA ARG A 64 6.47 10.23 -1.94
C ARG A 64 6.22 8.87 -1.26
N THR A 65 7.11 7.90 -1.49
CA THR A 65 7.03 6.60 -0.82
C THR A 65 7.25 6.74 0.69
N GLN A 66 8.25 7.54 1.09
CA GLN A 66 8.54 7.82 2.49
C GLN A 66 7.36 8.53 3.19
N GLU A 67 6.81 9.57 2.58
CA GLU A 67 5.65 10.31 3.09
C GLU A 67 4.44 9.41 3.30
N ARG A 68 4.20 8.49 2.36
CA ARG A 68 3.11 7.49 2.49
C ARG A 68 3.33 6.55 3.68
N LEU A 69 4.57 6.11 3.91
CA LEU A 69 4.91 5.31 5.09
C LEU A 69 4.79 6.10 6.41
N GLU A 70 4.90 7.42 6.36
CA GLU A 70 4.66 8.33 7.48
C GLU A 70 3.18 8.70 7.66
N GLY A 71 2.28 8.14 6.81
CA GLY A 71 0.85 8.43 6.86
C GLY A 71 0.48 9.81 6.35
N SER A 72 1.28 10.33 5.44
CA SER A 72 1.01 11.65 4.87
C SER A 72 1.31 11.68 3.37
N TYR A 73 0.73 12.64 2.69
CA TYR A 73 1.08 13.00 1.31
C TYR A 73 0.82 14.48 1.08
N GLU A 74 1.45 15.04 0.07
CA GLU A 74 1.26 16.44 -0.29
C GLU A 74 0.31 16.57 -1.49
N GLY A 75 -0.83 17.24 -1.29
CA GLY A 75 -1.87 17.35 -2.28
C GLY A 75 -3.08 18.14 -1.83
N ILE A 76 -4.23 17.89 -2.45
CA ILE A 76 -5.48 18.60 -2.14
C ILE A 76 -6.35 17.92 -1.07
N GLY A 77 -6.17 16.63 -0.83
CA GLY A 77 -6.91 15.89 0.19
C GLY A 77 -8.32 15.48 -0.26
N ALA A 78 -8.41 14.57 -1.22
CA ALA A 78 -9.65 13.94 -1.66
C ALA A 78 -9.42 12.47 -2.00
N TYR A 79 -10.43 11.64 -1.74
CA TYR A 79 -10.52 10.31 -2.31
C TYR A 79 -11.08 10.42 -3.74
N VAL A 80 -10.50 9.69 -4.65
CA VAL A 80 -10.86 9.72 -6.07
C VAL A 80 -11.06 8.30 -6.61
N GLN A 81 -11.86 8.18 -7.65
CA GLN A 81 -12.09 6.93 -8.36
C GLN A 81 -12.16 7.18 -9.87
N GLU A 82 -12.10 6.12 -10.65
CA GLU A 82 -12.46 6.17 -12.05
C GLU A 82 -13.96 5.87 -12.18
N ASN A 83 -14.70 6.74 -12.86
CA ASN A 83 -16.13 6.53 -13.09
C ASN A 83 -16.38 5.65 -14.33
N ASP A 84 -17.64 5.25 -14.56
CA ASP A 84 -18.04 4.40 -15.70
C ASP A 84 -17.67 4.95 -17.08
N GLN A 85 -17.32 6.24 -17.18
CA GLN A 85 -16.93 6.91 -18.42
C GLN A 85 -15.41 6.99 -18.59
N GLY A 86 -14.63 6.46 -17.64
CA GLY A 86 -13.16 6.48 -17.66
C GLY A 86 -12.57 7.84 -17.27
N PHE A 87 -13.29 8.66 -16.49
CA PHE A 87 -12.77 9.91 -15.92
C PHE A 87 -12.54 9.79 -14.43
N THR A 88 -11.54 10.54 -13.95
CA THR A 88 -11.31 10.67 -12.49
C THR A 88 -12.42 11.52 -11.87
N GLU A 89 -13.06 10.99 -10.85
CA GLU A 89 -14.14 11.60 -10.10
C GLU A 89 -13.78 11.71 -8.61
N ILE A 90 -14.20 12.79 -7.96
CA ILE A 90 -14.10 12.93 -6.50
C ILE A 90 -15.12 12.01 -5.84
N LEU A 91 -14.64 10.99 -5.13
CA LEU A 91 -15.50 10.14 -4.30
C LEU A 91 -15.94 10.91 -3.05
N ARG A 92 -15.02 11.54 -2.35
CA ARG A 92 -15.27 12.46 -1.23
C ARG A 92 -14.02 13.26 -0.89
N PRO A 93 -14.11 14.54 -0.45
CA PRO A 93 -13.02 15.26 0.17
C PRO A 93 -12.70 14.68 1.55
N ILE A 94 -11.45 14.81 1.99
CA ILE A 94 -11.01 14.46 3.34
C ILE A 94 -11.35 15.63 4.28
N GLU A 95 -11.86 15.32 5.46
CA GLU A 95 -12.22 16.32 6.47
C GLU A 95 -11.00 17.19 6.86
N GLY A 96 -11.19 18.51 6.91
CA GLY A 96 -10.14 19.48 7.19
C GLY A 96 -9.16 19.74 6.04
N SER A 97 -9.35 19.12 4.87
CA SER A 97 -8.45 19.23 3.74
C SER A 97 -8.68 20.50 2.90
N PRO A 98 -7.69 20.89 2.05
CA PRO A 98 -7.88 21.94 1.05
C PRO A 98 -9.04 21.65 0.08
N ALA A 99 -9.27 20.40 -0.29
CA ALA A 99 -10.38 20.01 -1.17
C ALA A 99 -11.73 20.30 -0.52
N GLU A 100 -11.91 19.98 0.77
CA GLU A 100 -13.12 20.32 1.52
C GLU A 100 -13.29 21.83 1.64
N ALA A 101 -12.22 22.54 2.02
CA ALA A 101 -12.24 24.00 2.13
C ALA A 101 -12.55 24.70 0.80
N ALA A 102 -12.18 24.11 -0.33
CA ALA A 102 -12.48 24.57 -1.69
C ALA A 102 -13.91 24.23 -2.13
N GLY A 103 -14.68 23.47 -1.35
CA GLY A 103 -16.06 23.10 -1.61
C GLY A 103 -16.24 22.03 -2.69
N LEU A 104 -15.25 21.15 -2.85
CA LEU A 104 -15.38 19.95 -3.68
C LEU A 104 -16.45 19.02 -3.11
N ARG A 105 -17.10 18.27 -3.97
CA ARG A 105 -18.21 17.37 -3.61
C ARG A 105 -18.03 16.01 -4.27
N PRO A 106 -18.65 14.96 -3.68
CA PRO A 106 -18.81 13.69 -4.38
C PRO A 106 -19.45 13.91 -5.76
N GLY A 107 -18.94 13.24 -6.79
CA GLY A 107 -19.39 13.37 -8.16
C GLY A 107 -18.73 14.49 -8.98
N ASP A 108 -17.82 15.28 -8.42
CA ASP A 108 -17.05 16.26 -9.18
C ASP A 108 -16.04 15.54 -10.09
N VAL A 109 -16.20 15.66 -11.41
CA VAL A 109 -15.36 15.01 -12.41
C VAL A 109 -14.19 15.91 -12.81
N VAL A 110 -12.96 15.42 -12.75
CA VAL A 110 -11.74 16.14 -13.17
C VAL A 110 -11.64 16.17 -14.69
N VAL A 111 -11.75 17.35 -15.27
CA VAL A 111 -11.69 17.58 -16.73
C VAL A 111 -10.30 18.04 -17.18
N ALA A 112 -9.68 18.94 -16.41
CA ALA A 112 -8.34 19.46 -16.69
C ALA A 112 -7.60 19.79 -15.39
N VAL A 113 -6.27 19.75 -15.42
CA VAL A 113 -5.37 20.19 -14.34
C VAL A 113 -4.36 21.17 -14.94
N ASP A 114 -4.25 22.36 -14.35
CA ASP A 114 -3.41 23.47 -14.83
C ASP A 114 -3.58 23.76 -16.33
N GLY A 115 -4.83 23.63 -16.82
CA GLY A 115 -5.23 23.84 -18.20
C GLY A 115 -4.91 22.68 -19.14
N GLU A 116 -4.28 21.61 -18.68
CA GLU A 116 -4.04 20.38 -19.45
C GLU A 116 -5.22 19.42 -19.31
N SER A 117 -5.75 18.92 -20.45
CA SER A 117 -6.89 18.01 -20.45
C SER A 117 -6.52 16.64 -19.86
N MET A 118 -7.36 16.11 -18.99
CA MET A 118 -7.22 14.78 -18.39
C MET A 118 -7.97 13.67 -19.15
N ALA A 119 -8.60 14.00 -20.28
CA ALA A 119 -9.35 13.02 -21.07
C ALA A 119 -8.45 11.89 -21.60
N GLY A 120 -8.79 10.64 -21.27
CA GLY A 120 -8.08 9.44 -21.71
C GLY A 120 -6.80 9.15 -20.92
N ARG A 121 -6.56 9.86 -19.84
CA ARG A 121 -5.49 9.54 -18.87
C ARG A 121 -6.01 8.57 -17.82
N SER A 122 -5.12 7.71 -17.34
CA SER A 122 -5.44 6.82 -16.22
C SER A 122 -5.61 7.59 -14.91
N LEU A 123 -6.28 6.99 -13.94
CA LEU A 123 -6.44 7.56 -12.60
C LEU A 123 -5.10 7.95 -11.97
N GLU A 124 -4.08 7.08 -12.09
CA GLU A 124 -2.73 7.34 -11.56
C GLU A 124 -2.07 8.55 -12.20
N GLU A 125 -2.20 8.71 -13.53
CA GLU A 125 -1.68 9.87 -14.23
C GLU A 125 -2.36 11.16 -13.75
N VAL A 126 -3.69 11.17 -13.64
CA VAL A 126 -4.45 12.35 -13.15
C VAL A 126 -4.03 12.69 -11.71
N ILE A 127 -3.91 11.70 -10.83
CA ILE A 127 -3.43 11.90 -9.46
C ILE A 127 -2.03 12.54 -9.47
N SER A 128 -1.13 12.10 -10.35
CA SER A 128 0.23 12.65 -10.42
C SER A 128 0.27 14.14 -10.79
N PHE A 129 -0.69 14.63 -11.59
CA PHE A 129 -0.84 16.06 -11.90
C PHE A 129 -1.39 16.86 -10.73
N ILE A 130 -2.25 16.26 -9.91
CA ILE A 130 -2.89 16.92 -8.76
C ILE A 130 -1.93 17.01 -7.58
N LEU A 131 -1.13 15.96 -7.34
CA LEU A 131 -0.11 15.96 -6.28
C LEU A 131 0.98 17.00 -6.54
N GLY A 132 1.67 17.40 -5.49
CA GLY A 132 2.81 18.32 -5.58
C GLY A 132 3.07 19.02 -4.25
N PRO A 133 4.20 19.77 -4.13
CA PRO A 133 4.68 20.29 -2.86
C PRO A 133 3.66 21.14 -2.10
N ALA A 134 3.55 20.93 -0.78
CA ALA A 134 2.69 21.71 0.08
C ALA A 134 2.98 23.22 -0.05
N GLY A 135 1.93 24.03 -0.07
CA GLY A 135 2.00 25.48 -0.30
C GLY A 135 2.02 25.90 -1.75
N THR A 136 2.13 24.98 -2.72
CA THR A 136 1.95 25.27 -4.14
C THR A 136 0.46 25.26 -4.51
N GLU A 137 0.09 25.97 -5.57
CA GLU A 137 -1.27 26.02 -6.07
C GLU A 137 -1.44 25.09 -7.27
N VAL A 138 -2.58 24.42 -7.37
CA VAL A 138 -3.03 23.68 -8.54
C VAL A 138 -4.41 24.21 -8.95
N THR A 139 -4.61 24.43 -10.24
CA THR A 139 -5.91 24.81 -10.79
C THR A 139 -6.56 23.61 -11.45
N ILE A 140 -7.68 23.15 -10.91
CA ILE A 140 -8.41 22.00 -11.45
C ILE A 140 -9.73 22.47 -12.05
N THR A 141 -10.01 22.03 -13.26
CA THR A 141 -11.31 22.23 -13.92
C THR A 141 -12.17 21.01 -13.63
N PHE A 142 -13.33 21.25 -13.02
CA PHE A 142 -14.33 20.22 -12.70
C PHE A 142 -15.57 20.34 -13.57
N ALA A 143 -16.19 19.21 -13.89
CA ALA A 143 -17.57 19.13 -14.33
C ALA A 143 -18.42 18.61 -13.16
N ARG A 144 -19.61 19.18 -12.94
CA ARG A 144 -20.56 18.82 -11.88
C ARG A 144 -21.96 18.79 -12.46
N ASP A 145 -22.77 17.80 -12.09
CA ASP A 145 -24.09 17.57 -12.70
C ASP A 145 -25.08 18.75 -12.57
N ASP A 146 -24.97 19.52 -11.48
CA ASP A 146 -25.85 20.67 -11.23
C ASP A 146 -25.28 22.00 -11.78
N GLU A 147 -24.10 21.98 -12.43
CA GLU A 147 -23.49 23.14 -13.08
C GLU A 147 -23.53 23.01 -14.62
N PRO A 148 -24.00 24.03 -15.35
CA PRO A 148 -24.22 23.95 -16.81
C PRO A 148 -22.91 23.94 -17.62
N GLU A 149 -21.80 24.41 -17.06
CA GLU A 149 -20.46 24.48 -17.68
C GLU A 149 -19.38 24.08 -16.67
N PRO A 150 -18.28 23.47 -17.13
CA PRO A 150 -17.13 23.22 -16.27
C PRO A 150 -16.61 24.50 -15.59
N PHE A 151 -16.13 24.37 -14.36
CA PHE A 151 -15.64 25.49 -13.55
C PHE A 151 -14.25 25.19 -13.01
N GLU A 152 -13.45 26.24 -12.85
CA GLU A 152 -12.09 26.14 -12.31
C GLU A 152 -12.07 26.40 -10.80
N VAL A 153 -11.28 25.60 -10.08
CA VAL A 153 -11.00 25.78 -8.66
C VAL A 153 -9.49 25.78 -8.44
N ALA A 154 -8.98 26.90 -7.92
CA ALA A 154 -7.59 26.97 -7.48
C ALA A 154 -7.48 26.48 -6.04
N ILE A 155 -6.64 25.47 -5.81
CA ILE A 155 -6.48 24.81 -4.51
C ILE A 155 -5.01 24.86 -4.11
N THR A 156 -4.72 25.39 -2.93
CA THR A 156 -3.38 25.33 -2.38
C THR A 156 -3.15 23.95 -1.77
N ARG A 157 -2.16 23.24 -2.27
CA ARG A 157 -1.77 21.92 -1.74
C ARG A 157 -1.31 22.03 -0.29
N ALA A 158 -1.59 21.02 0.50
CA ALA A 158 -1.15 20.89 1.89
C ALA A 158 -0.61 19.49 2.15
N GLN A 159 0.08 19.32 3.27
CA GLN A 159 0.35 18.00 3.79
C GLN A 159 -0.95 17.44 4.36
N ILE A 160 -1.37 16.30 3.83
CA ILE A 160 -2.59 15.58 4.20
C ILE A 160 -2.18 14.39 5.05
N THR A 161 -2.75 14.26 6.22
CA THR A 161 -2.54 13.08 7.07
C THR A 161 -3.64 12.06 6.80
N ILE A 162 -3.26 10.83 6.51
CA ILE A 162 -4.17 9.68 6.42
C ILE A 162 -4.00 8.88 7.71
N PRO A 163 -5.07 8.67 8.51
CA PRO A 163 -4.98 7.79 9.66
C PRO A 163 -4.54 6.39 9.23
N MET A 164 -3.54 5.82 9.93
CA MET A 164 -3.11 4.44 9.70
C MET A 164 -4.15 3.43 10.17
N VAL A 165 -4.97 3.83 11.12
CA VAL A 165 -5.97 2.99 11.77
C VAL A 165 -7.27 3.74 11.91
N THR A 166 -8.38 3.08 11.55
CA THR A 166 -9.74 3.50 11.92
C THR A 166 -10.35 2.45 12.84
N SER A 167 -11.28 2.85 13.72
CA SER A 167 -11.88 1.89 14.63
C SER A 167 -13.27 2.32 15.08
N GLU A 168 -14.14 1.34 15.27
CA GLU A 168 -15.49 1.54 15.78
C GLU A 168 -16.00 0.33 16.57
N MET A 169 -17.00 0.57 17.44
CA MET A 169 -17.70 -0.49 18.13
C MET A 169 -18.93 -0.90 17.34
N LEU A 170 -18.98 -2.15 16.91
CA LEU A 170 -20.11 -2.75 16.21
C LEU A 170 -21.12 -3.37 17.17
N GLU A 171 -22.25 -3.83 16.62
CA GLU A 171 -23.25 -4.58 17.39
C GLU A 171 -22.64 -5.87 17.99
N GLY A 172 -23.14 -6.28 19.15
CA GLY A 172 -22.67 -7.47 19.85
C GLY A 172 -21.35 -7.30 20.60
N ASN A 173 -20.94 -6.07 20.92
CA ASN A 173 -19.66 -5.73 21.55
C ASN A 173 -18.45 -6.21 20.74
N VAL A 174 -18.53 -6.15 19.44
CA VAL A 174 -17.43 -6.46 18.54
C VAL A 174 -16.66 -5.17 18.23
N GLY A 175 -15.37 -5.13 18.59
CA GLY A 175 -14.49 -4.04 18.18
C GLY A 175 -14.02 -4.27 16.73
N TYR A 176 -14.28 -3.32 15.85
CA TYR A 176 -13.75 -3.31 14.48
C TYR A 176 -12.58 -2.36 14.40
N VAL A 177 -11.49 -2.82 13.80
CA VAL A 177 -10.29 -2.02 13.56
C VAL A 177 -9.79 -2.28 12.15
N GLU A 178 -9.77 -1.23 11.32
CA GLU A 178 -9.17 -1.26 10.01
C GLU A 178 -7.73 -0.73 10.09
N LEU A 179 -6.77 -1.51 9.62
CA LEU A 179 -5.38 -1.11 9.45
C LEU A 179 -5.12 -0.80 7.98
N VAL A 180 -5.05 0.48 7.64
CA VAL A 180 -4.94 0.96 6.25
C VAL A 180 -3.55 0.70 5.65
N SER A 181 -2.48 0.81 6.45
CA SER A 181 -1.10 0.58 6.01
C SER A 181 -0.19 0.29 7.19
N PHE A 182 0.88 -0.47 6.95
CA PHE A 182 1.95 -0.72 7.93
C PHE A 182 3.00 0.40 7.88
N GLY A 183 2.57 1.65 8.03
CA GLY A 183 3.43 2.81 8.14
C GLY A 183 4.10 2.92 9.51
N THR A 184 4.85 4.01 9.72
CA THR A 184 5.71 4.18 10.91
C THR A 184 4.96 4.20 12.25
N THR A 185 3.65 4.50 12.25
CA THR A 185 2.81 4.58 13.45
C THR A 185 1.76 3.47 13.52
N ALA A 186 1.83 2.45 12.65
CA ALA A 186 0.81 1.41 12.54
C ALA A 186 0.57 0.67 13.88
N GLU A 187 1.63 0.18 14.53
CA GLU A 187 1.50 -0.51 15.82
C GLU A 187 0.99 0.41 16.93
N PRO A 188 1.59 1.57 17.23
CA PRO A 188 1.09 2.41 18.32
C PRO A 188 -0.35 2.91 18.07
N ASP A 189 -0.75 3.21 16.85
CA ASP A 189 -2.11 3.62 16.53
C ASP A 189 -3.10 2.46 16.69
N LEU A 190 -2.73 1.25 16.24
CA LEU A 190 -3.53 0.03 16.40
C LEU A 190 -3.68 -0.35 17.88
N SER A 191 -2.60 -0.31 18.64
CA SER A 191 -2.60 -0.57 20.08
C SER A 191 -3.54 0.41 20.82
N ALA A 192 -3.47 1.69 20.49
CA ALA A 192 -4.35 2.71 21.07
C ALA A 192 -5.83 2.49 20.71
N ALA A 193 -6.12 2.12 19.46
CA ALA A 193 -7.48 1.82 19.01
C ALA A 193 -8.06 0.59 19.74
N ILE A 194 -7.30 -0.51 19.82
CA ILE A 194 -7.70 -1.72 20.53
C ILE A 194 -7.95 -1.41 22.03
N GLN A 195 -7.04 -0.66 22.70
CA GLN A 195 -7.23 -0.24 24.09
C GLN A 195 -8.52 0.56 24.30
N ALA A 196 -8.84 1.46 23.36
CA ALA A 196 -10.06 2.25 23.42
C ALA A 196 -11.32 1.38 23.26
N LEU A 197 -11.31 0.40 22.37
CA LEU A 197 -12.41 -0.55 22.16
C LEU A 197 -12.61 -1.45 23.38
N LEU A 198 -11.53 -2.00 23.95
CA LEU A 198 -11.58 -2.80 25.18
C LEU A 198 -12.14 -2.00 26.36
N ALA A 199 -11.75 -0.74 26.49
CA ALA A 199 -12.29 0.18 27.53
C ALA A 199 -13.78 0.49 27.31
N GLN A 200 -14.29 0.42 26.09
CA GLN A 200 -15.71 0.53 25.75
C GLN A 200 -16.48 -0.78 25.94
N GLY A 201 -15.79 -1.89 26.21
CA GLY A 201 -16.38 -3.19 26.49
C GLY A 201 -16.41 -4.14 25.30
N ALA A 202 -15.47 -4.02 24.36
CA ALA A 202 -15.30 -5.01 23.30
C ALA A 202 -15.01 -6.40 23.90
N GLU A 203 -15.74 -7.41 23.47
CA GLU A 203 -15.60 -8.82 23.85
C GLU A 203 -14.94 -9.67 22.75
N SER A 204 -14.84 -9.14 21.53
CA SER A 204 -14.17 -9.72 20.38
C SER A 204 -13.66 -8.64 19.44
N LEU A 205 -12.74 -8.98 18.53
CA LEU A 205 -12.13 -8.06 17.58
C LEU A 205 -12.24 -8.57 16.15
N ILE A 206 -12.44 -7.63 15.23
CA ILE A 206 -12.21 -7.81 13.79
C ILE A 206 -11.04 -6.90 13.42
N LEU A 207 -9.95 -7.50 12.91
CA LEU A 207 -8.85 -6.79 12.28
C LEU A 207 -9.04 -6.82 10.78
N ASP A 208 -9.30 -5.67 10.17
CA ASP A 208 -9.46 -5.54 8.74
C ASP A 208 -8.14 -5.08 8.08
N VAL A 209 -7.56 -5.94 7.25
CA VAL A 209 -6.38 -5.65 6.43
C VAL A 209 -6.70 -5.80 4.94
N ARG A 210 -7.97 -5.75 4.56
CA ARG A 210 -8.37 -5.69 3.16
C ARG A 210 -7.84 -4.39 2.53
N ASN A 211 -7.50 -4.46 1.25
CA ASN A 211 -6.92 -3.33 0.50
C ASN A 211 -5.62 -2.75 1.09
N ASN A 212 -5.01 -3.43 2.05
CA ASN A 212 -3.75 -3.04 2.67
C ASN A 212 -2.57 -3.71 1.96
N GLY A 213 -1.88 -2.98 1.10
CA GLY A 213 -0.73 -3.46 0.32
C GLY A 213 0.54 -3.70 1.15
N GLY A 214 0.48 -3.57 2.49
CA GLY A 214 1.59 -3.80 3.40
C GLY A 214 2.28 -2.52 3.88
N GLY A 215 3.60 -2.59 4.02
CA GLY A 215 4.44 -1.50 4.51
C GLY A 215 5.74 -2.01 5.15
N LEU A 216 6.09 -1.48 6.31
CA LEU A 216 7.33 -1.78 7.00
C LEU A 216 7.28 -3.17 7.67
N LEU A 217 8.32 -4.00 7.42
CA LEU A 217 8.49 -5.29 8.08
C LEU A 217 8.50 -5.15 9.60
N THR A 218 9.18 -4.15 10.14
CA THR A 218 9.23 -3.90 11.58
C THR A 218 7.85 -3.63 12.18
N GLN A 219 6.96 -2.99 11.43
CA GLN A 219 5.58 -2.75 11.87
C GLN A 219 4.72 -4.00 11.76
N SER A 220 4.92 -4.87 10.75
CA SER A 220 4.19 -6.14 10.69
C SER A 220 4.53 -7.06 11.85
N ILE A 221 5.80 -7.09 12.27
CA ILE A 221 6.24 -7.85 13.44
C ILE A 221 5.59 -7.30 14.72
N ALA A 222 5.67 -5.99 14.95
CA ALA A 222 5.09 -5.34 16.12
C ALA A 222 3.56 -5.46 16.17
N VAL A 223 2.88 -5.41 15.01
CA VAL A 223 1.43 -5.63 14.93
C VAL A 223 1.06 -7.09 15.19
N ALA A 224 1.82 -8.06 14.66
CA ALA A 224 1.58 -9.48 14.92
C ALA A 224 1.77 -9.81 16.40
N ASP A 225 2.77 -9.20 17.04
CA ASP A 225 3.10 -9.34 18.45
C ASP A 225 1.90 -8.98 19.35
N LEU A 226 1.13 -7.93 19.03
CA LEU A 226 -0.08 -7.56 19.79
C LEU A 226 -1.11 -8.70 19.96
N PHE A 227 -1.11 -9.66 19.06
CA PHE A 227 -2.10 -10.74 18.99
C PHE A 227 -1.54 -12.12 19.34
N LEU A 228 -0.23 -12.31 19.28
CA LEU A 228 0.40 -13.62 19.40
C LEU A 228 1.13 -13.77 20.75
N PRO A 229 0.96 -14.89 21.47
CA PRO A 229 1.85 -15.22 22.58
C PRO A 229 3.26 -15.53 22.04
N GLU A 230 4.22 -15.74 22.96
CA GLU A 230 5.60 -16.12 22.58
C GLU A 230 5.61 -17.24 21.52
N SER A 231 5.91 -16.85 20.27
CA SER A 231 5.86 -17.74 19.11
C SER A 231 6.59 -17.13 17.90
N VAL A 232 6.86 -17.96 16.89
CA VAL A 232 7.45 -17.47 15.63
C VAL A 232 6.41 -16.70 14.82
N ILE A 233 6.75 -15.51 14.33
CA ILE A 233 5.94 -14.72 13.40
C ILE A 233 6.27 -15.10 11.96
N LEU A 234 7.57 -15.14 11.61
CA LEU A 234 8.03 -15.50 10.26
C LEU A 234 9.46 -16.00 10.26
N TYR A 235 9.84 -16.71 9.19
CA TYR A 235 11.22 -17.03 8.84
C TYR A 235 11.63 -16.22 7.60
N GLU A 236 12.78 -15.57 7.65
CA GLU A 236 13.42 -15.02 6.47
C GLU A 236 14.44 -16.00 5.92
N ARG A 237 14.40 -16.28 4.60
CA ARG A 237 15.34 -17.17 3.93
C ARG A 237 15.99 -16.48 2.74
N ASN A 238 17.30 -16.76 2.57
CA ASN A 238 18.06 -16.30 1.42
C ASN A 238 17.74 -17.12 0.16
N ALA A 239 18.34 -16.72 -0.97
CA ALA A 239 18.18 -17.41 -2.25
C ALA A 239 18.65 -18.88 -2.27
N ALA A 240 19.44 -19.32 -1.29
CA ALA A 240 19.85 -20.73 -1.12
C ALA A 240 18.84 -21.52 -0.27
N GLY A 241 17.79 -20.88 0.27
CA GLY A 241 16.79 -21.48 1.15
C GLY A 241 17.24 -21.59 2.61
N GLU A 242 18.38 -21.01 2.97
CA GLU A 242 18.89 -21.01 4.33
C GLU A 242 18.18 -19.92 5.14
N ILE A 243 17.88 -20.20 6.42
CA ILE A 243 17.29 -19.21 7.32
C ILE A 243 18.33 -18.13 7.61
N ASN A 244 18.01 -16.89 7.26
CA ASN A 244 18.78 -15.70 7.61
C ASN A 244 18.40 -15.20 9.01
N GLU A 245 17.08 -15.14 9.27
CA GLU A 245 16.53 -14.55 10.47
C GLU A 245 15.21 -15.23 10.84
N VAL A 246 14.91 -15.27 12.14
CA VAL A 246 13.64 -15.72 12.69
C VAL A 246 13.07 -14.57 13.51
N PHE A 247 11.86 -14.15 13.19
CA PHE A 247 11.16 -13.12 13.94
C PHE A 247 10.15 -13.78 14.86
N GLU A 248 10.18 -13.41 16.11
CA GLU A 248 9.35 -14.00 17.17
C GLU A 248 8.54 -12.91 17.87
N ALA A 249 7.35 -13.29 18.35
CA ALA A 249 6.53 -12.50 19.24
C ALA A 249 6.96 -12.75 20.68
N ASP A 250 6.84 -11.74 21.52
CA ASP A 250 6.95 -11.83 22.97
C ASP A 250 5.58 -12.23 23.57
N SER A 251 5.43 -12.31 24.87
CA SER A 251 4.18 -12.64 25.52
C SER A 251 3.73 -11.57 26.52
N GLY A 252 2.42 -11.43 26.69
CA GLY A 252 1.81 -10.52 27.66
C GLY A 252 1.21 -9.27 27.03
N ASP A 253 0.94 -9.32 25.72
CA ASP A 253 0.43 -8.22 24.96
C ASP A 253 -1.10 -8.09 24.99
N LEU A 254 -1.58 -7.00 24.37
CA LEU A 254 -2.89 -6.43 24.60
C LEU A 254 -4.07 -7.33 24.16
N ALA A 255 -3.89 -8.10 23.11
CA ALA A 255 -4.98 -8.78 22.40
C ALA A 255 -4.74 -10.29 22.20
N GLU A 256 -3.87 -10.91 22.98
CA GLU A 256 -3.51 -12.35 22.84
C GLU A 256 -4.70 -13.30 23.08
N ASP A 257 -5.63 -12.98 23.98
CA ASP A 257 -6.69 -13.87 24.43
C ASP A 257 -8.10 -13.56 23.88
N ILE A 258 -8.30 -12.36 23.29
CA ILE A 258 -9.61 -11.93 22.81
C ILE A 258 -9.99 -12.67 21.52
N PRO A 259 -11.24 -13.16 21.33
CA PRO A 259 -11.67 -13.73 20.06
C PRO A 259 -11.40 -12.80 18.88
N LEU A 260 -10.77 -13.33 17.83
CA LEU A 260 -10.25 -12.54 16.72
C LEU A 260 -10.66 -13.13 15.36
N VAL A 261 -11.16 -12.26 14.49
CA VAL A 261 -11.29 -12.51 13.06
C VAL A 261 -10.38 -11.51 12.31
N VAL A 262 -9.73 -11.96 11.24
CA VAL A 262 -8.96 -11.13 10.32
C VAL A 262 -9.66 -11.13 8.96
N LEU A 263 -10.01 -9.94 8.46
CA LEU A 263 -10.54 -9.77 7.10
C LEU A 263 -9.40 -9.56 6.11
N VAL A 264 -9.42 -10.33 5.02
CA VAL A 264 -8.41 -10.31 3.97
C VAL A 264 -9.04 -10.31 2.58
N ASN A 265 -8.36 -9.72 1.59
CA ASN A 265 -8.74 -9.80 0.18
C ASN A 265 -7.50 -9.89 -0.73
N GLU A 266 -7.72 -9.94 -2.06
CA GLU A 266 -6.66 -10.05 -3.06
C GLU A 266 -5.66 -8.87 -3.08
N TYR A 267 -5.97 -7.75 -2.43
CA TYR A 267 -5.08 -6.61 -2.26
C TYR A 267 -4.35 -6.59 -0.92
N SER A 268 -4.66 -7.52 -0.01
CA SER A 268 -3.89 -7.73 1.22
C SER A 268 -2.53 -8.32 0.86
N ALA A 269 -1.45 -7.55 1.03
CA ALA A 269 -0.14 -7.95 0.54
C ALA A 269 0.99 -7.75 1.56
N SER A 270 2.11 -8.52 1.42
CA SER A 270 3.37 -8.29 2.15
C SER A 270 3.17 -8.30 3.68
N ALA A 271 3.32 -7.14 4.35
CA ALA A 271 3.14 -7.00 5.81
C ALA A 271 1.77 -7.50 6.30
N SER A 272 0.69 -7.28 5.52
CA SER A 272 -0.64 -7.80 5.81
C SER A 272 -0.66 -9.34 5.81
N GLU A 273 0.07 -9.94 4.87
CA GLU A 273 0.17 -11.38 4.75
C GLU A 273 1.04 -12.01 5.85
N ILE A 274 2.06 -11.28 6.33
CA ILE A 274 2.87 -11.68 7.49
C ILE A 274 1.96 -11.81 8.73
N VAL A 275 1.17 -10.77 9.03
CA VAL A 275 0.25 -10.77 10.18
C VAL A 275 -0.83 -11.83 10.04
N ALA A 276 -1.51 -11.88 8.88
CA ALA A 276 -2.57 -12.86 8.61
C ALA A 276 -2.04 -14.30 8.67
N GLY A 277 -0.88 -14.57 8.05
CA GLY A 277 -0.25 -15.89 8.05
C GLY A 277 0.15 -16.36 9.45
N ALA A 278 0.73 -15.46 10.25
CA ALA A 278 1.12 -15.78 11.62
C ALA A 278 -0.11 -16.07 12.50
N ILE A 279 -1.16 -15.23 12.42
CA ILE A 279 -2.41 -15.45 13.17
C ILE A 279 -3.06 -16.78 12.78
N ARG A 280 -3.13 -17.09 11.48
CA ARG A 280 -3.74 -18.34 10.98
C ARG A 280 -2.94 -19.57 11.41
N ASP A 281 -1.63 -19.58 11.17
CA ASP A 281 -0.79 -20.76 11.40
C ASP A 281 -0.71 -21.12 12.88
N HIS A 282 -0.85 -20.14 13.79
CA HIS A 282 -0.98 -20.41 15.22
C HIS A 282 -2.41 -20.71 15.69
N GLY A 283 -3.40 -20.65 14.79
CA GLY A 283 -4.81 -20.82 15.16
C GLY A 283 -5.30 -19.74 16.15
N ARG A 284 -4.66 -18.56 16.13
CA ARG A 284 -4.97 -17.46 17.05
C ARG A 284 -6.28 -16.76 16.66
N GLY A 285 -6.60 -16.70 15.39
CA GLY A 285 -7.81 -16.12 14.83
C GLY A 285 -8.22 -16.82 13.55
N VAL A 286 -9.38 -16.45 13.03
CA VAL A 286 -9.94 -17.00 11.78
C VAL A 286 -9.82 -15.96 10.68
N LEU A 287 -9.28 -16.35 9.53
CA LEU A 287 -9.23 -15.50 8.35
C LEU A 287 -10.52 -15.65 7.54
N ILE A 288 -11.16 -14.52 7.22
CA ILE A 288 -12.39 -14.47 6.41
C ILE A 288 -12.15 -13.51 5.23
N GLY A 289 -12.60 -13.90 4.04
CA GLY A 289 -12.52 -13.07 2.85
C GLY A 289 -12.03 -13.83 1.63
N GLU A 290 -11.04 -13.31 0.92
CA GLU A 290 -10.48 -13.86 -0.30
C GLU A 290 -8.98 -14.14 -0.15
N THR A 291 -8.43 -14.96 -1.06
CA THR A 291 -6.98 -15.27 -1.07
C THR A 291 -6.18 -13.99 -1.26
N THR A 292 -5.15 -13.80 -0.45
CA THR A 292 -4.29 -12.61 -0.47
C THR A 292 -3.39 -12.54 -1.70
N PHE A 293 -2.68 -11.44 -1.88
CA PHE A 293 -1.91 -11.12 -3.09
C PHE A 293 -0.77 -12.10 -3.40
N GLY A 294 -0.03 -12.57 -2.40
CA GLY A 294 1.12 -13.46 -2.60
C GLY A 294 2.45 -12.74 -2.81
N LYS A 295 2.74 -11.71 -2.01
CA LYS A 295 4.04 -11.05 -2.02
C LYS A 295 4.96 -11.59 -0.93
N GLY A 296 5.67 -12.68 -1.25
CA GLY A 296 6.59 -13.36 -0.32
C GLY A 296 8.03 -12.82 -0.34
N SER A 297 8.35 -11.81 -1.14
CA SER A 297 9.68 -11.25 -1.28
C SER A 297 9.97 -10.12 -0.28
N VAL A 298 11.22 -10.06 0.22
CA VAL A 298 11.72 -8.99 1.11
C VAL A 298 12.61 -8.04 0.32
N GLN A 299 12.26 -6.75 0.31
CA GLN A 299 13.07 -5.70 -0.32
C GLN A 299 13.81 -4.89 0.74
N LEU A 300 15.10 -4.63 0.50
CA LEU A 300 15.88 -3.68 1.27
C LEU A 300 16.08 -2.38 0.46
N PRO A 301 15.65 -1.23 1.00
CA PRO A 301 15.84 0.06 0.35
C PRO A 301 17.28 0.57 0.54
N TYR A 302 17.92 0.98 -0.55
CA TYR A 302 19.23 1.64 -0.54
C TYR A 302 19.07 3.05 -1.10
N THR A 303 19.36 4.07 -0.29
CA THR A 303 19.39 5.47 -0.75
C THR A 303 20.70 5.73 -1.48
N LEU A 304 20.60 6.24 -2.72
CA LEU A 304 21.76 6.62 -3.52
C LEU A 304 22.17 8.06 -3.23
N SER A 305 23.31 8.49 -3.81
CA SER A 305 23.97 9.76 -3.48
C SER A 305 23.17 11.02 -3.88
N ASP A 306 22.25 10.88 -4.80
CA ASP A 306 21.37 11.96 -5.28
C ASP A 306 19.99 12.01 -4.58
N GLY A 307 19.75 11.07 -3.63
CA GLY A 307 18.47 10.91 -2.95
C GLY A 307 17.51 9.94 -3.62
N SER A 308 17.85 9.40 -4.78
CA SER A 308 17.11 8.29 -5.40
C SER A 308 17.25 7.01 -4.57
N GLN A 309 16.36 6.03 -4.78
CA GLN A 309 16.32 4.80 -4.00
C GLN A 309 16.31 3.57 -4.90
N LEU A 310 17.07 2.56 -4.49
CA LEU A 310 17.06 1.25 -5.10
C LEU A 310 16.51 0.23 -4.09
N ASN A 311 15.32 -0.30 -4.35
CA ASN A 311 14.74 -1.38 -3.56
C ASN A 311 15.20 -2.70 -4.18
N VAL A 312 15.94 -3.49 -3.42
CA VAL A 312 16.52 -4.76 -3.91
C VAL A 312 15.91 -5.93 -3.16
N THR A 313 15.39 -6.91 -3.87
CA THR A 313 14.95 -8.18 -3.27
C THR A 313 16.17 -8.93 -2.74
N ILE A 314 16.21 -9.15 -1.44
CA ILE A 314 17.33 -9.79 -0.75
C ILE A 314 17.01 -11.18 -0.20
N ALA A 315 15.72 -11.45 0.07
CA ALA A 315 15.26 -12.66 0.72
C ALA A 315 13.78 -12.92 0.41
N HIS A 316 13.28 -14.05 0.89
CA HIS A 316 11.86 -14.38 0.93
C HIS A 316 11.46 -14.73 2.36
N TRP A 317 10.23 -14.38 2.73
CA TRP A 317 9.69 -14.77 4.02
C TRP A 317 8.75 -15.97 3.90
N TYR A 318 8.65 -16.70 4.98
CA TYR A 318 7.85 -17.92 5.12
C TYR A 318 7.03 -17.82 6.38
N THR A 319 5.82 -18.34 6.35
CA THR A 319 4.93 -18.40 7.51
C THR A 319 5.51 -19.26 8.64
N PRO A 320 4.95 -19.23 9.86
CA PRO A 320 5.36 -20.14 10.96
C PRO A 320 5.34 -21.62 10.58
N GLU A 321 4.37 -22.06 9.76
CA GLU A 321 4.33 -23.43 9.21
C GLU A 321 5.32 -23.65 8.05
N ASN A 322 6.21 -22.67 7.80
CA ASN A 322 7.24 -22.73 6.77
C ASN A 322 6.70 -22.80 5.33
N VAL A 323 5.57 -22.17 5.08
CA VAL A 323 4.96 -22.06 3.76
C VAL A 323 5.48 -20.79 3.07
N ASN A 324 5.98 -20.96 1.84
CA ASN A 324 6.26 -19.81 0.97
C ASN A 324 4.96 -19.36 0.32
N ILE A 325 4.63 -18.09 0.47
CA ILE A 325 3.38 -17.53 -0.07
C ILE A 325 3.58 -16.82 -1.41
N ASP A 326 4.83 -16.69 -1.87
CA ASP A 326 5.18 -15.97 -3.09
C ASP A 326 4.37 -16.51 -4.29
N GLU A 327 3.69 -15.61 -5.01
CA GLU A 327 2.78 -15.88 -6.11
C GLU A 327 1.54 -16.76 -5.76
N GLN A 328 1.34 -17.14 -4.51
CA GLN A 328 0.23 -18.02 -4.10
C GLN A 328 -0.75 -17.35 -3.13
N GLY A 329 -0.26 -16.42 -2.33
CA GLY A 329 -1.04 -15.79 -1.28
C GLY A 329 -1.40 -16.74 -0.13
N ILE A 330 -2.23 -16.23 0.76
CA ILE A 330 -2.77 -16.94 1.91
C ILE A 330 -4.27 -17.12 1.68
N ALA A 331 -4.71 -18.37 1.56
CA ALA A 331 -6.15 -18.65 1.48
C ALA A 331 -6.81 -18.40 2.85
N PRO A 332 -7.99 -17.77 2.89
CA PRO A 332 -8.74 -17.60 4.12
C PRO A 332 -9.27 -18.95 4.64
N ASP A 333 -9.59 -19.02 5.93
CA ASP A 333 -10.27 -20.18 6.52
C ASP A 333 -11.72 -20.28 6.07
N ILE A 334 -12.35 -19.12 5.86
CA ILE A 334 -13.73 -18.98 5.37
C ILE A 334 -13.70 -18.05 4.14
N GLU A 335 -13.90 -18.65 2.97
CA GLU A 335 -13.95 -17.91 1.72
C GLU A 335 -15.29 -17.19 1.57
N VAL A 336 -15.22 -15.87 1.38
CA VAL A 336 -16.38 -14.99 1.09
C VAL A 336 -15.96 -13.99 0.04
N VAL A 337 -16.49 -14.13 -1.16
CA VAL A 337 -16.26 -13.21 -2.26
C VAL A 337 -17.13 -11.98 -2.09
N ALA A 338 -16.54 -10.79 -2.17
CA ALA A 338 -17.24 -9.53 -2.19
C ALA A 338 -17.13 -8.86 -3.57
N ASP A 339 -18.21 -8.24 -4.01
CA ASP A 339 -18.18 -7.40 -5.20
C ASP A 339 -17.82 -5.96 -4.76
N GLU A 340 -16.60 -5.54 -5.02
CA GLU A 340 -16.10 -4.21 -4.63
C GLU A 340 -16.94 -3.07 -5.19
N ALA A 341 -17.50 -3.21 -6.39
CA ALA A 341 -18.38 -2.20 -6.97
C ALA A 341 -19.69 -2.06 -6.16
N LEU A 342 -20.21 -3.17 -5.62
CA LEU A 342 -21.38 -3.13 -4.74
C LEU A 342 -21.05 -2.53 -3.37
N LEU A 343 -19.85 -2.73 -2.85
CA LEU A 343 -19.41 -2.15 -1.57
C LEU A 343 -19.24 -0.63 -1.63
N ILE A 344 -18.82 -0.10 -2.78
CA ILE A 344 -18.73 1.36 -3.00
C ILE A 344 -20.11 1.98 -2.96
N ASP A 345 -21.11 1.34 -3.61
CA ASP A 345 -22.49 1.84 -3.67
C ASP A 345 -23.29 1.60 -2.38
N ASN A 346 -23.00 0.50 -1.68
CA ASN A 346 -23.70 0.08 -0.47
C ASN A 346 -22.70 -0.47 0.59
N PRO A 347 -21.94 0.39 1.25
CA PRO A 347 -20.94 -0.05 2.25
C PRO A 347 -21.56 -0.79 3.45
N ASP A 348 -22.86 -0.58 3.70
CA ASP A 348 -23.61 -1.28 4.75
C ASP A 348 -23.95 -2.77 4.38
N GLU A 349 -23.74 -3.18 3.14
CA GLU A 349 -24.01 -4.53 2.64
C GLU A 349 -22.73 -5.37 2.46
N ASP A 350 -21.72 -5.19 3.31
CA ASP A 350 -20.44 -5.92 3.28
C ASP A 350 -20.62 -7.38 3.73
N PRO A 351 -20.61 -8.37 2.81
CA PRO A 351 -20.83 -9.77 3.15
C PRO A 351 -19.68 -10.38 3.96
N GLN A 352 -18.46 -9.87 3.80
CA GLN A 352 -17.28 -10.34 4.54
C GLN A 352 -17.35 -9.86 5.99
N LEU A 353 -17.67 -8.59 6.20
CA LEU A 353 -17.87 -8.02 7.54
C LEU A 353 -19.06 -8.68 8.24
N GLN A 354 -20.18 -8.87 7.53
CA GLN A 354 -21.34 -9.56 8.10
C GLN A 354 -21.00 -11.01 8.51
N ARG A 355 -20.23 -11.72 7.70
CA ARG A 355 -19.79 -13.08 7.99
C ARG A 355 -18.87 -13.14 9.22
N ALA A 356 -17.99 -12.14 9.40
CA ALA A 356 -17.14 -12.01 10.56
C ALA A 356 -17.96 -11.77 11.85
N LEU A 357 -18.97 -10.88 11.77
CA LEU A 357 -19.90 -10.65 12.87
C LEU A 357 -20.68 -11.92 13.26
N ASP A 358 -21.21 -12.64 12.28
CA ASP A 358 -21.94 -13.88 12.50
C ASP A 358 -21.05 -14.95 13.16
N TYR A 359 -19.80 -15.07 12.72
CA TYR A 359 -18.82 -15.99 13.30
C TYR A 359 -18.53 -15.67 14.77
N LEU A 360 -18.28 -14.40 15.10
CA LEU A 360 -17.94 -13.99 16.47
C LEU A 360 -19.14 -14.04 17.43
N THR A 361 -20.37 -13.81 16.92
CA THR A 361 -21.57 -13.77 17.77
C THR A 361 -22.26 -15.11 17.91
N ASN A 362 -22.26 -15.94 16.87
CA ASN A 362 -23.03 -17.20 16.82
C ASN A 362 -22.14 -18.46 16.79
N GLY A 363 -20.84 -18.31 16.53
CA GLY A 363 -19.90 -19.43 16.43
C GLY A 363 -20.08 -20.30 15.17
N GLU A 364 -20.73 -19.74 14.13
CA GLU A 364 -21.04 -20.46 12.88
C GLU A 364 -20.19 -19.99 11.71
#